data_b58e5cea97bf89eb899de7906302c6fb
#
_entry.id   b58e5cea97bf89eb899de7906302c6fb
#
_cell.length_a   1.000
_cell.length_b   1.000
_cell.length_c   1.000
_cell.angle_alpha   90.00
_cell.angle_beta   90.00
_cell.angle_gamma   90.00
#
_symmetry.space_group_name_H-M   'P 1'
#
loop_
_entity.id
_entity.type
_entity.pdbx_description
1 polymer ?
#
loop_
_entity_poly.entity_id
_entity_poly.type
_entity_poly.pdbx_seq_one_letter_code
_entity_poly.pdbx_strand_id
1 'polypeptide(L)'
;MWSVWERWWGVRSDRTISRLGRRKPWMLGGMPVVLLGAVVTGTGSSVGVVLAGVIISQLGLSAIMTPLQAFLPDQVPEQQRGKVSGLLGFTAQVAGVVGYQLAEPLKASGLLLFLVPAATACLTLIPVILFLPDAAIPREEREEDDTQGVATMFRNLAFNPRRHPDLGWTWAGRFLIQLSLMFLSTYQLYFLTDHLGYKLDEVTGLLALTGGIGLLMTAAGAVVSGVLSDRLRRRKPFIYAAAAAFAAGFVTVATASSFPQVLIGSQAILLGAGVFGAVDIALVTDVIPNREAEGAKYMSIFGIASALPSSVAPLIAPFVLTIGGDKYTLLFLTAAGVAVVGGLMMRPIRGVR
;
A
#
# COMPACT_ATOMS: atom_id res chain seq x y z
N MET A 1 -2.08 13.06 0.60
CA MET A 1 -3.48 13.39 0.23
C MET A 1 -4.48 12.30 0.62
N TRP A 2 -4.15 11.00 0.51
CA TRP A 2 -5.01 9.88 0.89
C TRP A 2 -5.49 9.92 2.35
N SER A 3 -4.61 10.10 3.31
CA SER A 3 -4.95 10.07 4.75
C SER A 3 -5.97 11.11 5.21
N VAL A 4 -6.05 12.25 4.55
CA VAL A 4 -6.99 13.34 4.91
C VAL A 4 -8.42 12.99 4.49
N TRP A 5 -8.57 12.50 3.25
CA TRP A 5 -9.88 12.12 2.71
C TRP A 5 -10.43 10.85 3.38
N GLU A 6 -9.59 9.86 3.65
CA GLU A 6 -9.97 8.64 4.36
C GLU A 6 -10.53 8.95 5.76
N ARG A 7 -9.90 9.87 6.51
CA ARG A 7 -10.41 10.30 7.81
C ARG A 7 -11.70 11.09 7.72
N TRP A 8 -11.81 11.97 6.74
CA TRP A 8 -13.04 12.74 6.53
C TRP A 8 -14.23 11.82 6.20
N TRP A 9 -14.01 10.81 5.36
CA TRP A 9 -14.97 9.77 5.07
C TRP A 9 -15.23 8.88 6.28
N GLY A 10 -14.22 8.51 7.06
CA GLY A 10 -14.34 7.71 8.28
C GLY A 10 -15.24 8.39 9.31
N VAL A 11 -14.92 9.63 9.69
CA VAL A 11 -15.72 10.41 10.65
C VAL A 11 -17.17 10.59 10.18
N ARG A 12 -17.39 10.87 8.89
CA ARG A 12 -18.75 11.00 8.35
C ARG A 12 -19.47 9.66 8.27
N SER A 13 -18.80 8.57 7.90
CA SER A 13 -19.43 7.26 7.87
C SER A 13 -19.85 6.81 9.26
N ASP A 14 -19.03 7.06 10.27
CA ASP A 14 -19.34 6.72 11.65
C ASP A 14 -20.49 7.55 12.23
N ARG A 15 -20.73 8.75 11.70
CA ARG A 15 -21.82 9.66 12.10
C ARG A 15 -23.13 9.48 11.32
N THR A 16 -23.15 8.63 10.31
CA THR A 16 -24.33 8.49 9.45
C THR A 16 -25.42 7.68 10.14
N ILE A 17 -26.64 8.23 10.15
CA ILE A 17 -27.85 7.57 10.64
C ILE A 17 -28.62 7.06 9.42
N SER A 18 -28.57 5.76 9.17
CA SER A 18 -29.30 5.16 8.06
C SER A 18 -29.93 3.83 8.49
N ARG A 19 -31.07 3.49 7.87
CA ARG A 19 -31.71 2.17 8.03
C ARG A 19 -30.84 1.02 7.53
N LEU A 20 -29.86 1.32 6.68
CA LEU A 20 -28.90 0.35 6.13
C LEU A 20 -27.65 0.17 7.02
N GLY A 21 -27.58 0.87 8.16
CA GLY A 21 -26.39 0.95 8.99
C GLY A 21 -25.61 2.25 8.78
N ARG A 22 -24.45 2.39 9.43
CA ARG A 22 -23.62 3.60 9.37
C ARG A 22 -22.66 3.62 8.18
N ARG A 23 -22.16 2.47 7.74
CA ARG A 23 -21.07 2.31 6.76
C ARG A 23 -21.56 1.96 5.35
N LYS A 24 -22.61 1.12 5.26
CA LYS A 24 -23.16 0.65 3.98
C LYS A 24 -23.58 1.78 3.03
N PRO A 25 -24.21 2.88 3.48
CA PRO A 25 -24.60 3.99 2.58
C PRO A 25 -23.42 4.62 1.86
N TRP A 26 -22.25 4.71 2.52
CA TRP A 26 -21.04 5.29 1.93
C TRP A 26 -20.42 4.35 0.89
N MET A 27 -20.43 3.04 1.15
CA MET A 27 -19.99 2.05 0.18
C MET A 27 -20.90 2.04 -1.05
N LEU A 28 -22.23 2.09 -0.86
CA LEU A 28 -23.21 2.20 -1.95
C LEU A 28 -23.05 3.49 -2.76
N GLY A 29 -22.83 4.63 -2.10
CA GLY A 29 -22.60 5.91 -2.75
C GLY A 29 -21.27 5.99 -3.47
N GLY A 30 -20.25 5.29 -2.98
CA GLY A 30 -18.93 5.21 -3.62
C GLY A 30 -18.91 4.43 -4.94
N MET A 31 -19.74 3.38 -5.08
CA MET A 31 -19.81 2.57 -6.30
C MET A 31 -20.09 3.37 -7.58
N PRO A 32 -21.16 4.18 -7.69
CA PRO A 32 -21.41 4.96 -8.89
C PRO A 32 -20.32 5.99 -9.15
N VAL A 33 -19.67 6.52 -8.12
CA VAL A 33 -18.55 7.47 -8.27
C VAL A 33 -17.32 6.77 -8.87
N VAL A 34 -16.99 5.55 -8.43
CA VAL A 34 -15.90 4.76 -9.03
C VAL A 34 -16.20 4.44 -10.48
N LEU A 35 -17.42 3.99 -10.80
CA LEU A 35 -17.82 3.67 -12.17
C LEU A 35 -17.79 4.91 -13.07
N LEU A 36 -18.28 6.06 -12.59
CA LEU A 36 -18.20 7.32 -13.31
C LEU A 36 -16.74 7.70 -13.60
N GLY A 37 -15.88 7.62 -12.60
CA GLY A 37 -14.46 7.91 -12.77
C GLY A 37 -13.78 6.96 -13.76
N ALA A 38 -14.13 5.66 -13.75
CA ALA A 38 -13.63 4.69 -14.71
C ALA A 38 -14.08 5.00 -16.15
N VAL A 39 -15.33 5.41 -16.35
CA VAL A 39 -15.84 5.84 -17.66
C VAL A 39 -15.11 7.09 -18.14
N VAL A 40 -14.98 8.12 -17.29
CA VAL A 40 -14.28 9.37 -17.66
C VAL A 40 -12.82 9.11 -18.00
N THR A 41 -12.14 8.22 -17.24
CA THR A 41 -10.75 7.83 -17.51
C THR A 41 -10.65 7.06 -18.83
N GLY A 42 -11.52 6.08 -19.05
CA GLY A 42 -11.47 5.19 -20.20
C GLY A 42 -11.89 5.84 -21.53
N THR A 43 -12.68 6.92 -21.47
CA THR A 43 -13.09 7.71 -22.65
C THR A 43 -12.30 9.00 -22.83
N GLY A 44 -11.38 9.32 -21.89
CA GLY A 44 -10.64 10.56 -21.89
C GLY A 44 -9.73 10.71 -23.10
N SER A 45 -9.92 11.77 -23.89
CA SER A 45 -9.10 12.12 -25.04
C SER A 45 -7.96 13.09 -24.72
N SER A 46 -7.92 13.65 -23.53
CA SER A 46 -6.87 14.57 -23.07
C SER A 46 -6.37 14.20 -21.68
N VAL A 47 -5.13 14.58 -21.37
CA VAL A 47 -4.51 14.34 -20.07
C VAL A 47 -5.35 14.92 -18.92
N GLY A 48 -5.95 16.08 -19.10
CA GLY A 48 -6.80 16.72 -18.10
C GLY A 48 -8.05 15.91 -17.79
N VAL A 49 -8.72 15.34 -18.80
CA VAL A 49 -9.91 14.49 -18.63
C VAL A 49 -9.53 13.18 -17.94
N VAL A 50 -8.43 12.55 -18.35
CA VAL A 50 -7.93 11.31 -17.69
C VAL A 50 -7.61 11.57 -16.22
N LEU A 51 -6.90 12.67 -15.91
CA LEU A 51 -6.61 13.05 -14.52
C LEU A 51 -7.87 13.30 -13.70
N ALA A 52 -8.87 13.99 -14.27
CA ALA A 52 -10.16 14.20 -13.61
C ALA A 52 -10.86 12.85 -13.32
N GLY A 53 -10.89 11.94 -14.29
CA GLY A 53 -11.44 10.61 -14.11
C GLY A 53 -10.75 9.79 -13.01
N VAL A 54 -9.42 9.83 -12.97
CA VAL A 54 -8.63 9.20 -11.90
C VAL A 54 -8.96 9.81 -10.53
N ILE A 55 -9.06 11.13 -10.42
CA ILE A 55 -9.42 11.80 -9.17
C ILE A 55 -10.83 11.37 -8.72
N ILE A 56 -11.81 11.34 -9.62
CA ILE A 56 -13.17 10.89 -9.33
C ILE A 56 -13.15 9.42 -8.85
N SER A 57 -12.44 8.53 -9.55
CA SER A 57 -12.30 7.13 -9.14
C SER A 57 -11.70 7.00 -7.74
N GLN A 58 -10.67 7.77 -7.43
CA GLN A 58 -10.02 7.75 -6.12
C GLN A 58 -10.92 8.23 -4.99
N LEU A 59 -11.76 9.25 -5.24
CA LEU A 59 -12.76 9.70 -4.28
C LEU A 59 -13.78 8.60 -3.99
N GLY A 60 -14.27 7.92 -5.02
CA GLY A 60 -15.19 6.79 -4.88
C GLY A 60 -14.56 5.62 -4.15
N LEU A 61 -13.32 5.24 -4.51
CA LEU A 61 -12.59 4.18 -3.82
C LEU A 61 -12.34 4.50 -2.35
N SER A 62 -12.00 5.73 -2.01
CA SER A 62 -11.82 6.15 -0.60
C SER A 62 -13.12 6.03 0.18
N ALA A 63 -14.27 6.39 -0.43
CA ALA A 63 -15.59 6.26 0.20
C ALA A 63 -15.98 4.79 0.44
N ILE A 64 -15.45 3.84 -0.34
CA ILE A 64 -15.66 2.40 -0.17
C ILE A 64 -14.65 1.80 0.81
N MET A 65 -13.35 2.05 0.61
CA MET A 65 -12.28 1.38 1.34
C MET A 65 -12.23 1.77 2.82
N THR A 66 -12.49 3.04 3.15
CA THR A 66 -12.46 3.51 4.54
C THR A 66 -13.48 2.78 5.42
N PRO A 67 -14.79 2.74 5.07
CA PRO A 67 -15.75 1.94 5.82
C PRO A 67 -15.45 0.45 5.81
N LEU A 68 -14.99 -0.10 4.68
CA LEU A 68 -14.67 -1.52 4.54
C LEU A 68 -13.56 -1.95 5.51
N GLN A 69 -12.48 -1.19 5.61
CA GLN A 69 -11.38 -1.49 6.54
C GLN A 69 -11.82 -1.42 8.00
N ALA A 70 -12.77 -0.57 8.32
CA ALA A 70 -13.30 -0.45 9.66
C ALA A 70 -14.20 -1.63 10.08
N PHE A 71 -14.70 -2.45 9.16
CA PHE A 71 -15.40 -3.69 9.50
C PHE A 71 -14.48 -4.73 10.16
N LEU A 72 -13.20 -4.74 9.83
CA LEU A 72 -12.26 -5.73 10.39
C LEU A 72 -12.20 -5.69 11.92
N PRO A 73 -11.89 -4.55 12.58
CA PRO A 73 -11.87 -4.47 14.04
C PRO A 73 -13.24 -4.63 14.67
N ASP A 74 -14.33 -4.26 13.98
CA ASP A 74 -15.68 -4.29 14.53
C ASP A 74 -16.32 -5.69 14.53
N GLN A 75 -16.05 -6.47 13.49
CA GLN A 75 -16.74 -7.76 13.26
C GLN A 75 -15.87 -8.98 13.58
N VAL A 76 -14.53 -8.81 13.62
CA VAL A 76 -13.61 -9.93 13.78
C VAL A 76 -13.12 -10.00 15.22
N PRO A 77 -13.38 -11.13 15.95
CA PRO A 77 -12.84 -11.37 17.27
C PRO A 77 -11.31 -11.26 17.28
N GLU A 78 -10.74 -10.77 18.39
CA GLU A 78 -9.28 -10.50 18.49
C GLU A 78 -8.42 -11.71 18.13
N GLN A 79 -8.85 -12.92 18.52
CA GLN A 79 -8.13 -14.16 18.25
C GLN A 79 -8.05 -14.52 16.77
N GLN A 80 -8.96 -14.00 15.95
CA GLN A 80 -9.06 -14.28 14.51
C GLN A 80 -8.53 -13.13 13.64
N ARG A 81 -8.30 -11.93 14.19
CA ARG A 81 -7.85 -10.75 13.44
C ARG A 81 -6.59 -11.02 12.63
N GLY A 82 -5.63 -11.75 13.20
CA GLY A 82 -4.40 -12.14 12.49
C GLY A 82 -4.64 -13.01 11.26
N LYS A 83 -5.55 -14.00 11.36
CA LYS A 83 -5.92 -14.86 10.22
C LYS A 83 -6.63 -14.06 9.11
N VAL A 84 -7.57 -13.21 9.49
CA VAL A 84 -8.32 -12.39 8.53
C VAL A 84 -7.42 -11.35 7.87
N SER A 85 -6.54 -10.69 8.61
CA SER A 85 -5.55 -9.75 8.05
C SER A 85 -4.59 -10.45 7.09
N GLY A 86 -4.14 -11.65 7.43
CA GLY A 86 -3.30 -12.47 6.54
C GLY A 86 -4.03 -12.83 5.23
N LEU A 87 -5.31 -13.21 5.33
CA LEU A 87 -6.14 -13.51 4.16
C LEU A 87 -6.36 -12.26 3.29
N LEU A 88 -6.62 -11.10 3.89
CA LEU A 88 -6.75 -9.83 3.18
C LEU A 88 -5.45 -9.45 2.46
N GLY A 89 -4.30 -9.62 3.10
CA GLY A 89 -2.99 -9.41 2.48
C GLY A 89 -2.74 -10.35 1.31
N PHE A 90 -3.05 -11.64 1.47
CA PHE A 90 -2.97 -12.62 0.40
C PHE A 90 -3.90 -12.27 -0.78
N THR A 91 -5.16 -11.92 -0.50
CA THR A 91 -6.13 -11.52 -1.53
C THR A 91 -5.67 -10.29 -2.30
N ALA A 92 -5.08 -9.29 -1.61
CA ALA A 92 -4.54 -8.10 -2.27
C ALA A 92 -3.42 -8.44 -3.26
N GLN A 93 -2.54 -9.39 -2.93
CA GLN A 93 -1.46 -9.85 -3.82
C GLN A 93 -2.02 -10.64 -5.01
N VAL A 94 -2.98 -11.54 -4.77
CA VAL A 94 -3.66 -12.29 -5.84
C VAL A 94 -4.40 -11.35 -6.78
N ALA A 95 -5.08 -10.32 -6.24
CA ALA A 95 -5.80 -9.33 -7.04
C ALA A 95 -4.87 -8.58 -8.01
N GLY A 96 -3.64 -8.26 -7.60
CA GLY A 96 -2.63 -7.66 -8.47
C GLY A 96 -2.29 -8.55 -9.66
N VAL A 97 -2.02 -9.83 -9.42
CA VAL A 97 -1.71 -10.81 -10.48
C VAL A 97 -2.90 -11.00 -11.42
N VAL A 98 -4.10 -11.19 -10.87
CA VAL A 98 -5.34 -11.32 -11.66
C VAL A 98 -5.61 -10.05 -12.48
N GLY A 99 -5.33 -8.88 -11.92
CA GLY A 99 -5.47 -7.60 -12.62
C GLY A 99 -4.60 -7.51 -13.89
N TYR A 100 -3.34 -7.94 -13.82
CA TYR A 100 -2.48 -8.01 -15.02
C TYR A 100 -3.00 -8.98 -16.07
N GLN A 101 -3.49 -10.15 -15.67
CA GLN A 101 -4.05 -11.14 -16.60
C GLN A 101 -5.35 -10.66 -17.26
N LEU A 102 -6.17 -9.93 -16.51
CA LEU A 102 -7.41 -9.34 -17.06
C LEU A 102 -7.14 -8.13 -17.98
N ALA A 103 -6.03 -7.42 -17.77
CA ALA A 103 -5.70 -6.27 -18.60
C ALA A 103 -5.38 -6.66 -20.04
N GLU A 104 -4.79 -7.83 -20.27
CA GLU A 104 -4.38 -8.32 -21.60
C GLU A 104 -5.53 -8.34 -22.62
N PRO A 105 -6.68 -9.01 -22.41
CA PRO A 105 -7.79 -9.02 -23.35
C PRO A 105 -8.52 -7.65 -23.44
N LEU A 106 -8.37 -6.79 -22.43
CA LEU A 106 -9.08 -5.52 -22.35
C LEU A 106 -8.32 -4.33 -22.93
N LYS A 107 -7.02 -4.49 -23.20
CA LYS A 107 -6.15 -3.39 -23.70
C LYS A 107 -6.60 -2.78 -25.03
N ALA A 108 -7.35 -3.52 -25.85
CA ALA A 108 -7.88 -3.03 -27.12
C ALA A 108 -8.94 -1.92 -26.96
N SER A 109 -9.56 -1.81 -25.78
CA SER A 109 -10.57 -0.79 -25.50
C SER A 109 -10.21 -0.03 -24.24
N GLY A 110 -9.86 1.26 -24.37
CA GLY A 110 -9.57 2.11 -23.23
C GLY A 110 -10.70 2.13 -22.18
N LEU A 111 -11.96 2.15 -22.64
CA LEU A 111 -13.11 2.11 -21.74
C LEU A 111 -13.17 0.81 -20.94
N LEU A 112 -13.05 -0.36 -21.60
CA LEU A 112 -13.17 -1.66 -20.93
C LEU A 112 -12.00 -1.89 -19.96
N LEU A 113 -10.81 -1.38 -20.27
CA LEU A 113 -9.63 -1.50 -19.42
C LEU A 113 -9.85 -0.92 -18.02
N PHE A 114 -10.61 0.17 -17.90
CA PHE A 114 -10.92 0.82 -16.62
C PHE A 114 -12.28 0.40 -16.06
N LEU A 115 -13.28 0.19 -16.92
CA LEU A 115 -14.64 -0.09 -16.49
C LEU A 115 -14.79 -1.52 -15.92
N VAL A 116 -14.14 -2.53 -16.53
CA VAL A 116 -14.28 -3.93 -16.10
C VAL A 116 -13.73 -4.15 -14.69
N PRO A 117 -12.49 -3.70 -14.32
CA PRO A 117 -12.01 -3.80 -12.94
C PRO A 117 -12.89 -3.03 -11.94
N ALA A 118 -13.37 -1.83 -12.32
CA ALA A 118 -14.25 -1.04 -11.47
C ALA A 118 -15.61 -1.74 -11.24
N ALA A 119 -16.20 -2.30 -12.29
CA ALA A 119 -17.45 -3.06 -12.19
C ALA A 119 -17.26 -4.34 -11.36
N THR A 120 -16.17 -5.06 -11.56
CA THR A 120 -15.84 -6.26 -10.77
C THR A 120 -15.69 -5.91 -9.29
N ALA A 121 -14.99 -4.83 -8.95
CA ALA A 121 -14.89 -4.35 -7.58
C ALA A 121 -16.25 -4.00 -6.97
N CYS A 122 -17.11 -3.33 -7.71
CA CYS A 122 -18.48 -3.03 -7.26
C CYS A 122 -19.32 -4.29 -7.07
N LEU A 123 -19.25 -5.26 -7.99
CA LEU A 123 -19.98 -6.52 -7.90
C LEU A 123 -19.54 -7.34 -6.68
N THR A 124 -18.26 -7.41 -6.39
CA THR A 124 -17.72 -8.14 -5.22
C THR A 124 -18.09 -7.48 -3.89
N LEU A 125 -18.43 -6.19 -3.88
CA LEU A 125 -18.92 -5.49 -2.70
C LEU A 125 -20.40 -5.79 -2.38
N ILE A 126 -21.21 -6.20 -3.35
CA ILE A 126 -22.64 -6.46 -3.12
C ILE A 126 -22.87 -7.52 -2.04
N PRO A 127 -22.20 -8.69 -2.05
CA PRO A 127 -22.32 -9.65 -0.96
C PRO A 127 -21.91 -9.07 0.41
N VAL A 128 -20.84 -8.28 0.44
CA VAL A 128 -20.40 -7.62 1.69
C VAL A 128 -21.49 -6.71 2.26
N ILE A 129 -22.11 -5.89 1.41
CA ILE A 129 -23.19 -4.98 1.82
C ILE A 129 -24.43 -5.75 2.26
N LEU A 130 -24.75 -6.86 1.60
CA LEU A 130 -25.94 -7.64 1.92
C LEU A 130 -25.78 -8.47 3.19
N PHE A 131 -24.66 -9.12 3.38
CA PHE A 131 -24.48 -10.14 4.42
C PHE A 131 -23.74 -9.64 5.67
N LEU A 132 -22.88 -8.60 5.59
CA LEU A 132 -22.23 -8.10 6.80
C LEU A 132 -23.24 -7.28 7.65
N PRO A 133 -23.36 -7.57 8.95
CA PRO A 133 -24.17 -6.75 9.85
C PRO A 133 -23.49 -5.37 10.05
N ASP A 134 -24.27 -4.31 9.95
CA ASP A 134 -23.81 -2.93 10.18
C ASP A 134 -24.71 -2.28 11.24
N ALA A 135 -24.25 -2.33 12.49
CA ALA A 135 -25.03 -1.80 13.61
C ALA A 135 -24.86 -0.26 13.70
N ALA A 136 -25.96 0.42 13.96
CA ALA A 136 -25.95 1.84 14.31
C ALA A 136 -25.45 2.00 15.76
N ILE A 137 -24.57 2.98 16.00
CA ILE A 137 -24.14 3.32 17.37
C ILE A 137 -25.28 4.04 18.10
N PRO A 138 -25.57 3.69 19.37
CA PRO A 138 -26.50 4.43 20.20
C PRO A 138 -26.12 5.92 20.30
N ARG A 139 -27.13 6.78 20.43
CA ARG A 139 -26.97 8.25 20.40
C ARG A 139 -26.13 8.79 21.56
N GLU A 140 -26.08 8.06 22.67
CA GLU A 140 -25.41 8.44 23.92
C GLU A 140 -23.87 8.37 23.86
N GLU A 141 -23.31 7.46 23.06
CA GLU A 141 -21.84 7.35 22.88
C GLU A 141 -21.26 8.43 21.93
N ARG A 142 -22.09 9.29 21.37
CA ARG A 142 -21.72 10.32 20.38
C ARG A 142 -21.25 11.63 20.96
N GLU A 143 -21.78 12.01 22.11
CA GLU A 143 -21.58 13.38 22.65
C GLU A 143 -20.15 13.61 23.17
N GLU A 144 -19.42 12.56 23.51
CA GLU A 144 -18.03 12.66 23.98
C GLU A 144 -17.00 12.87 22.84
N ASP A 145 -17.31 12.46 21.60
CA ASP A 145 -16.34 12.51 20.48
C ASP A 145 -16.47 13.78 19.59
N ASP A 146 -17.50 14.60 19.83
CA ASP A 146 -17.85 15.75 18.96
C ASP A 146 -16.96 16.99 19.16
N THR A 147 -16.05 16.98 20.12
CA THR A 147 -15.21 18.15 20.47
C THR A 147 -13.90 18.22 19.68
N GLN A 148 -13.55 17.25 18.87
CA GLN A 148 -12.31 17.26 18.13
C GLN A 148 -12.47 17.80 16.70
N GLY A 149 -12.27 19.10 16.53
CA GLY A 149 -12.21 19.74 15.22
C GLY A 149 -11.07 19.18 14.34
N VAL A 150 -11.23 19.30 13.00
CA VAL A 150 -10.24 18.84 11.99
C VAL A 150 -8.80 19.34 12.31
N ALA A 151 -8.64 20.55 12.84
CA ALA A 151 -7.34 21.09 13.24
C ALA A 151 -6.70 20.32 14.41
N THR A 152 -7.50 19.86 15.38
CA THR A 152 -7.04 19.03 16.50
C THR A 152 -6.63 17.64 16.00
N MET A 153 -7.33 17.12 15.00
CA MET A 153 -7.02 15.86 14.34
C MET A 153 -5.65 15.90 13.64
N PHE A 154 -5.33 16.99 12.93
CA PHE A 154 -4.00 17.20 12.33
C PHE A 154 -2.91 17.39 13.40
N ARG A 155 -3.20 18.11 14.47
CA ARG A 155 -2.28 18.29 15.58
C ARG A 155 -1.99 16.97 16.29
N ASN A 156 -2.95 16.09 16.39
CA ASN A 156 -2.79 14.77 16.99
C ASN A 156 -2.02 13.78 16.10
N LEU A 157 -1.90 14.05 14.78
CA LEU A 157 -1.02 13.30 13.88
C LEU A 157 0.45 13.70 13.99
N ALA A 158 0.73 14.88 14.50
CA ALA A 158 2.10 15.29 14.75
C ALA A 158 2.61 14.56 16.00
N PHE A 159 3.62 13.73 15.85
CA PHE A 159 4.38 13.20 16.97
C PHE A 159 5.71 13.96 17.09
N ASN A 160 6.20 14.08 18.33
CA ASN A 160 7.49 14.71 18.54
C ASN A 160 8.61 13.67 18.53
N PRO A 161 9.42 13.57 17.46
CA PRO A 161 10.49 12.58 17.35
C PRO A 161 11.58 12.74 18.40
N ARG A 162 11.67 13.91 19.04
CA ARG A 162 12.62 14.13 20.14
C ARG A 162 12.16 13.51 21.46
N ARG A 163 10.84 13.38 21.67
CA ARG A 163 10.28 12.70 22.86
C ARG A 163 10.24 11.18 22.68
N HIS A 164 10.04 10.72 21.46
CA HIS A 164 9.95 9.31 21.11
C HIS A 164 10.88 9.00 19.92
N PRO A 165 12.22 8.96 20.14
CA PRO A 165 13.18 8.80 19.05
C PRO A 165 13.04 7.45 18.33
N ASP A 166 12.71 6.39 19.04
CA ASP A 166 12.52 5.05 18.45
C ASP A 166 11.37 5.02 17.41
N LEU A 167 10.28 5.75 17.71
CA LEU A 167 9.18 5.95 16.75
C LEU A 167 9.61 6.72 15.51
N GLY A 168 10.40 7.78 15.70
CA GLY A 168 10.93 8.60 14.60
C GLY A 168 11.83 7.79 13.66
N TRP A 169 12.73 6.99 14.21
CA TRP A 169 13.62 6.13 13.44
C TRP A 169 12.85 5.02 12.71
N THR A 170 11.87 4.40 13.38
CA THR A 170 11.02 3.37 12.76
C THR A 170 10.19 3.96 11.61
N TRP A 171 9.60 5.15 11.81
CA TRP A 171 8.82 5.85 10.79
C TRP A 171 9.68 6.18 9.56
N ALA A 172 10.86 6.77 9.78
CA ALA A 172 11.77 7.15 8.70
C ALA A 172 12.30 5.92 7.92
N GLY A 173 12.67 4.86 8.64
CA GLY A 173 13.12 3.61 8.01
C GLY A 173 12.03 2.97 7.17
N ARG A 174 10.79 2.89 7.68
CA ARG A 174 9.63 2.38 6.95
C ARG A 174 9.34 3.23 5.70
N PHE A 175 9.34 4.55 5.84
CA PHE A 175 9.13 5.46 4.72
C PHE A 175 10.15 5.23 3.59
N LEU A 176 11.44 5.12 3.93
CA LEU A 176 12.49 4.91 2.94
C LEU A 176 12.40 3.54 2.26
N ILE A 177 12.12 2.47 3.00
CA ILE A 177 11.92 1.15 2.42
C ILE A 177 10.72 1.15 1.48
N GLN A 178 9.60 1.73 1.88
CA GLN A 178 8.43 1.85 1.01
C GLN A 178 8.70 2.73 -0.21
N LEU A 179 9.49 3.79 -0.05
CA LEU A 179 9.90 4.65 -1.16
C LEU A 179 10.74 3.87 -2.20
N SER A 180 11.66 3.02 -1.75
CA SER A 180 12.44 2.18 -2.66
C SER A 180 11.57 1.21 -3.45
N LEU A 181 10.57 0.59 -2.82
CA LEU A 181 9.61 -0.30 -3.49
C LEU A 181 8.75 0.42 -4.53
N MET A 182 8.39 1.68 -4.27
CA MET A 182 7.61 2.48 -5.22
C MET A 182 8.39 2.78 -6.51
N PHE A 183 9.71 2.90 -6.47
CA PHE A 183 10.51 3.05 -7.69
C PHE A 183 10.39 1.83 -8.59
N LEU A 184 10.45 0.61 -8.05
CA LEU A 184 10.25 -0.61 -8.85
C LEU A 184 8.84 -0.65 -9.44
N SER A 185 7.83 -0.53 -8.59
CA SER A 185 6.42 -0.64 -8.99
C SER A 185 6.04 0.35 -10.09
N THR A 186 6.56 1.59 -10.02
CA THR A 186 6.21 2.65 -10.96
C THR A 186 7.02 2.58 -12.26
N TYR A 187 8.30 2.20 -12.19
CA TYR A 187 9.22 2.35 -13.31
C TYR A 187 9.63 1.03 -13.97
N GLN A 188 9.23 -0.12 -13.45
CA GLN A 188 9.56 -1.42 -14.02
C GLN A 188 9.02 -1.59 -15.45
N LEU A 189 7.81 -1.12 -15.73
CA LEU A 189 7.23 -1.13 -17.07
C LEU A 189 8.08 -0.32 -18.04
N TYR A 190 8.39 0.91 -17.68
CA TYR A 190 9.21 1.82 -18.53
C TYR A 190 10.64 1.30 -18.72
N PHE A 191 11.20 0.64 -17.71
CA PHE A 191 12.50 -0.01 -17.82
C PHE A 191 12.50 -1.13 -18.86
N LEU A 192 11.46 -1.96 -18.86
CA LEU A 192 11.32 -3.05 -19.82
C LEU A 192 11.09 -2.53 -21.24
N THR A 193 10.28 -1.46 -21.43
CA THR A 193 9.99 -0.90 -22.75
C THR A 193 11.11 -0.03 -23.28
N ASP A 194 11.57 0.94 -22.51
CA ASP A 194 12.45 2.01 -22.99
C ASP A 194 13.93 1.64 -22.92
N HIS A 195 14.33 0.84 -21.91
CA HIS A 195 15.74 0.45 -21.71
C HIS A 195 16.05 -0.91 -22.33
N LEU A 196 15.20 -1.92 -22.11
CA LEU A 196 15.41 -3.25 -22.66
C LEU A 196 14.76 -3.48 -24.03
N GLY A 197 13.93 -2.54 -24.51
CA GLY A 197 13.36 -2.54 -25.86
C GLY A 197 12.24 -3.58 -26.09
N TYR A 198 11.64 -4.13 -25.01
CA TYR A 198 10.50 -5.04 -25.13
C TYR A 198 9.26 -4.31 -25.64
N LYS A 199 8.45 -4.95 -26.48
CA LYS A 199 7.19 -4.39 -26.91
C LYS A 199 6.16 -4.40 -25.79
N LEU A 200 5.29 -3.38 -25.76
CA LEU A 200 4.28 -3.24 -24.72
C LEU A 200 3.40 -4.49 -24.57
N ASP A 201 3.12 -5.19 -25.66
CA ASP A 201 2.35 -6.42 -25.69
C ASP A 201 3.04 -7.58 -24.94
N GLU A 202 4.37 -7.66 -25.04
CA GLU A 202 5.18 -8.67 -24.38
C GLU A 202 5.33 -8.35 -22.88
N VAL A 203 5.48 -7.06 -22.55
CA VAL A 203 5.74 -6.60 -21.18
C VAL A 203 4.61 -6.96 -20.23
N THR A 204 3.35 -6.94 -20.68
CA THR A 204 2.21 -7.35 -19.84
C THR A 204 2.37 -8.78 -19.34
N GLY A 205 2.74 -9.72 -20.24
CA GLY A 205 3.01 -11.11 -19.87
C GLY A 205 4.24 -11.27 -18.95
N LEU A 206 5.30 -10.49 -19.19
CA LEU A 206 6.51 -10.50 -18.36
C LEU A 206 6.23 -9.98 -16.95
N LEU A 207 5.43 -8.92 -16.81
CA LEU A 207 5.01 -8.40 -15.51
C LEU A 207 4.07 -9.36 -14.77
N ALA A 208 3.16 -10.03 -15.49
CA ALA A 208 2.29 -11.05 -14.91
C ALA A 208 3.11 -12.23 -14.37
N LEU A 209 4.13 -12.70 -15.12
CA LEU A 209 5.06 -13.74 -14.66
C LEU A 209 5.85 -13.29 -13.43
N THR A 210 6.39 -12.08 -13.47
CA THR A 210 7.14 -11.50 -12.34
C THR A 210 6.28 -11.40 -11.08
N GLY A 211 5.04 -10.93 -11.22
CA GLY A 211 4.08 -10.83 -10.12
C GLY A 211 3.62 -12.19 -9.59
N GLY A 212 3.39 -13.16 -10.49
CA GLY A 212 2.98 -14.52 -10.10
C GLY A 212 4.03 -15.25 -9.27
N ILE A 213 5.29 -15.25 -9.72
CA ILE A 213 6.42 -15.81 -8.93
C ILE A 213 6.65 -14.96 -7.68
N GLY A 214 6.54 -13.64 -7.80
CA GLY A 214 6.73 -12.69 -6.70
C GLY A 214 5.75 -12.88 -5.56
N LEU A 215 4.51 -13.31 -5.85
CA LEU A 215 3.54 -13.69 -4.84
C LEU A 215 4.07 -14.82 -3.95
N LEU A 216 4.64 -15.86 -4.57
CA LEU A 216 5.23 -16.98 -3.83
C LEU A 216 6.45 -16.55 -3.02
N MET A 217 7.32 -15.70 -3.61
CA MET A 217 8.50 -15.17 -2.90
C MET A 217 8.12 -14.29 -1.71
N THR A 218 7.14 -13.41 -1.88
CA THR A 218 6.62 -12.57 -0.80
C THR A 218 5.99 -13.40 0.30
N ALA A 219 5.16 -14.39 -0.05
CA ALA A 219 4.54 -15.30 0.92
C ALA A 219 5.60 -16.12 1.67
N ALA A 220 6.57 -16.70 0.97
CA ALA A 220 7.68 -17.44 1.58
C ALA A 220 8.49 -16.56 2.54
N GLY A 221 8.86 -15.35 2.09
CA GLY A 221 9.56 -14.37 2.92
C GLY A 221 8.79 -14.03 4.19
N ALA A 222 7.50 -13.76 4.06
CA ALA A 222 6.64 -13.40 5.20
C ALA A 222 6.48 -14.54 6.21
N VAL A 223 6.19 -15.76 5.74
CA VAL A 223 5.99 -16.92 6.62
C VAL A 223 7.28 -17.29 7.34
N VAL A 224 8.39 -17.41 6.59
CA VAL A 224 9.68 -17.81 7.16
C VAL A 224 10.16 -16.76 8.18
N SER A 225 10.14 -15.48 7.81
CA SER A 225 10.62 -14.42 8.69
C SER A 225 9.69 -14.19 9.88
N GLY A 226 8.37 -14.28 9.69
CA GLY A 226 7.40 -14.16 10.77
C GLY A 226 7.65 -15.22 11.86
N VAL A 227 7.65 -16.51 11.46
CA VAL A 227 7.89 -17.62 12.39
C VAL A 227 9.27 -17.53 13.05
N LEU A 228 10.31 -17.23 12.25
CA LEU A 228 11.68 -17.23 12.77
C LEU A 228 11.96 -16.03 13.66
N SER A 229 11.43 -14.84 13.34
CA SER A 229 11.58 -13.64 14.16
C SER A 229 10.87 -13.77 15.52
N ASP A 230 9.71 -14.46 15.55
CA ASP A 230 8.98 -14.71 16.77
C ASP A 230 9.71 -15.74 17.65
N ARG A 231 10.25 -16.81 17.06
CA ARG A 231 11.04 -17.81 17.80
C ARG A 231 12.33 -17.23 18.36
N LEU A 232 13.04 -16.43 17.59
CA LEU A 232 14.32 -15.84 18.00
C LEU A 232 14.13 -14.59 18.88
N ARG A 233 12.93 -14.05 18.96
CA ARG A 233 12.60 -12.79 19.66
C ARG A 233 13.54 -11.65 19.22
N ARG A 234 13.94 -11.62 17.95
CA ARG A 234 14.81 -10.61 17.35
C ARG A 234 14.20 -10.11 16.06
N ARG A 235 13.91 -8.82 15.98
CA ARG A 235 13.30 -8.18 14.80
C ARG A 235 14.33 -7.58 13.84
N LYS A 236 15.35 -6.91 14.38
CA LYS A 236 16.34 -6.16 13.60
C LYS A 236 17.10 -7.00 12.54
N PRO A 237 17.58 -8.23 12.83
CA PRO A 237 18.29 -9.02 11.84
C PRO A 237 17.47 -9.28 10.57
N PHE A 238 16.15 -9.44 10.71
CA PHE A 238 15.26 -9.67 9.58
C PHE A 238 15.05 -8.40 8.75
N ILE A 239 15.00 -7.22 9.39
CA ILE A 239 14.93 -5.95 8.67
C ILE A 239 16.23 -5.70 7.89
N TYR A 240 17.39 -6.01 8.47
CA TYR A 240 18.65 -5.91 7.75
C TYR A 240 18.75 -6.92 6.61
N ALA A 241 18.26 -8.14 6.80
CA ALA A 241 18.17 -9.14 5.74
C ALA A 241 17.24 -8.67 4.60
N ALA A 242 16.09 -8.08 4.93
CA ALA A 242 15.19 -7.49 3.95
C ALA A 242 15.85 -6.33 3.19
N ALA A 243 16.53 -5.40 3.89
CA ALA A 243 17.24 -4.29 3.27
C ALA A 243 18.39 -4.77 2.36
N ALA A 244 19.09 -5.81 2.75
CA ALA A 244 20.13 -6.44 1.92
C ALA A 244 19.52 -7.11 0.68
N ALA A 245 18.38 -7.81 0.82
CA ALA A 245 17.67 -8.40 -0.32
C ALA A 245 17.16 -7.32 -1.29
N PHE A 246 16.63 -6.20 -0.77
CA PHE A 246 16.27 -5.05 -1.60
C PHE A 246 17.46 -4.48 -2.34
N ALA A 247 18.57 -4.22 -1.64
CA ALA A 247 19.77 -3.66 -2.24
C ALA A 247 20.33 -4.58 -3.34
N ALA A 248 20.49 -5.86 -3.07
CA ALA A 248 20.95 -6.85 -4.04
C ALA A 248 20.01 -6.94 -5.25
N GLY A 249 18.69 -7.00 -5.00
CA GLY A 249 17.70 -7.06 -6.06
C GLY A 249 17.69 -5.80 -6.92
N PHE A 250 17.74 -4.60 -6.32
CA PHE A 250 17.80 -3.34 -7.07
C PHE A 250 19.09 -3.20 -7.87
N VAL A 251 20.25 -3.61 -7.34
CA VAL A 251 21.50 -3.62 -8.08
C VAL A 251 21.42 -4.59 -9.27
N THR A 252 20.81 -5.77 -9.07
CA THR A 252 20.62 -6.75 -10.15
C THR A 252 19.71 -6.19 -11.25
N VAL A 253 18.61 -5.50 -10.89
CA VAL A 253 17.73 -4.84 -11.87
C VAL A 253 18.45 -3.67 -12.54
N ALA A 254 19.20 -2.86 -11.80
CA ALA A 254 19.95 -1.71 -12.32
C ALA A 254 20.96 -2.08 -13.40
N THR A 255 21.57 -3.27 -13.28
CA THR A 255 22.58 -3.79 -14.22
C THR A 255 22.01 -4.77 -15.24
N ALA A 256 20.68 -4.92 -15.27
CA ALA A 256 20.03 -5.92 -16.11
C ALA A 256 20.08 -5.54 -17.60
N SER A 257 20.57 -6.48 -18.42
CA SER A 257 20.57 -6.43 -19.87
C SER A 257 19.53 -7.37 -20.51
N SER A 258 18.78 -8.12 -19.70
CA SER A 258 17.79 -9.09 -20.16
C SER A 258 16.68 -9.30 -19.12
N PHE A 259 15.51 -9.76 -19.58
CA PHE A 259 14.39 -10.02 -18.70
C PHE A 259 14.67 -11.06 -17.58
N PRO A 260 15.35 -12.20 -17.82
CA PRO A 260 15.70 -13.14 -16.76
C PRO A 260 16.46 -12.49 -15.59
N GLN A 261 17.34 -11.54 -15.87
CA GLN A 261 18.07 -10.81 -14.85
C GLN A 261 17.14 -9.85 -14.07
N VAL A 262 16.23 -9.15 -14.77
CA VAL A 262 15.18 -8.35 -14.12
C VAL A 262 14.28 -9.21 -13.24
N LEU A 263 13.90 -10.39 -13.73
CA LEU A 263 13.09 -11.34 -12.98
C LEU A 263 13.79 -11.74 -11.67
N ILE A 264 15.05 -12.20 -11.74
CA ILE A 264 15.82 -12.58 -10.55
C ILE A 264 15.91 -11.43 -9.55
N GLY A 265 16.27 -10.23 -10.00
CA GLY A 265 16.36 -9.05 -9.15
C GLY A 265 15.02 -8.69 -8.51
N SER A 266 13.95 -8.74 -9.29
CA SER A 266 12.58 -8.48 -8.79
C SER A 266 12.17 -9.52 -7.75
N GLN A 267 12.50 -10.81 -7.94
CA GLN A 267 12.20 -11.85 -6.94
C GLN A 267 12.94 -11.62 -5.62
N ALA A 268 14.20 -11.18 -5.66
CA ALA A 268 14.94 -10.82 -4.45
C ALA A 268 14.27 -9.65 -3.71
N ILE A 269 13.79 -8.62 -4.45
CA ILE A 269 13.06 -7.49 -3.88
C ILE A 269 11.74 -7.98 -3.25
N LEU A 270 10.97 -8.80 -3.94
CA LEU A 270 9.66 -9.29 -3.47
C LEU A 270 9.81 -10.24 -2.27
N LEU A 271 10.87 -11.07 -2.22
CA LEU A 271 11.23 -11.83 -1.04
C LEU A 271 11.51 -10.90 0.15
N GLY A 272 12.35 -9.88 -0.06
CA GLY A 272 12.64 -8.84 0.94
C GLY A 272 11.37 -8.12 1.41
N ALA A 273 10.43 -7.83 0.50
CA ALA A 273 9.14 -7.22 0.84
C ALA A 273 8.29 -8.11 1.76
N GLY A 274 8.30 -9.43 1.52
CA GLY A 274 7.65 -10.39 2.42
C GLY A 274 8.30 -10.40 3.81
N VAL A 275 9.63 -10.48 3.86
CA VAL A 275 10.39 -10.44 5.12
C VAL A 275 10.12 -9.15 5.89
N PHE A 276 10.20 -8.00 5.23
CA PHE A 276 9.95 -6.70 5.84
C PHE A 276 8.51 -6.59 6.33
N GLY A 277 7.53 -6.92 5.50
CA GLY A 277 6.10 -6.78 5.83
C GLY A 277 5.68 -7.57 7.05
N ALA A 278 6.20 -8.80 7.24
CA ALA A 278 5.89 -9.62 8.40
C ALA A 278 6.48 -9.07 9.70
N VAL A 279 7.71 -8.53 9.65
CA VAL A 279 8.44 -8.05 10.84
C VAL A 279 8.10 -6.60 11.18
N ASP A 280 7.81 -5.78 10.19
CA ASP A 280 7.56 -4.35 10.33
C ASP A 280 6.33 -4.04 11.22
N ILE A 281 5.20 -4.75 11.01
CA ILE A 281 4.01 -4.58 11.83
C ILE A 281 4.32 -4.93 13.29
N ALA A 282 5.04 -6.02 13.52
CA ALA A 282 5.44 -6.44 14.85
C ALA A 282 6.39 -5.41 15.49
N LEU A 283 7.38 -4.89 14.73
CA LEU A 283 8.30 -3.85 15.19
C LEU A 283 7.54 -2.58 15.60
N VAL A 284 6.64 -2.10 14.74
CA VAL A 284 5.81 -0.92 15.04
C VAL A 284 5.04 -1.09 16.32
N THR A 285 4.43 -2.27 16.50
CA THR A 285 3.67 -2.56 17.72
C THR A 285 4.55 -2.64 18.96
N ASP A 286 5.81 -3.04 18.85
CA ASP A 286 6.76 -3.12 19.97
C ASP A 286 7.29 -1.73 20.39
N VAL A 287 7.29 -0.75 19.48
CA VAL A 287 7.82 0.61 19.70
C VAL A 287 6.75 1.60 20.19
N ILE A 288 5.45 1.29 20.02
CA ILE A 288 4.35 2.18 20.42
C ILE A 288 4.30 2.31 21.95
N PRO A 289 4.51 3.51 22.51
CA PRO A 289 4.31 3.77 23.94
C PRO A 289 2.80 3.78 24.23
N ASN A 290 2.41 3.27 25.40
CA ASN A 290 1.01 3.30 25.86
C ASN A 290 -0.01 2.74 24.86
N ARG A 291 0.21 1.48 24.46
CA ARG A 291 -0.50 0.77 23.38
C ARG A 291 -2.03 0.82 23.49
N GLU A 292 -2.56 0.73 24.72
CA GLU A 292 -3.99 0.73 24.99
C GLU A 292 -4.65 2.07 24.74
N ALA A 293 -3.96 3.16 25.08
CA ALA A 293 -4.52 4.51 24.99
C ALA A 293 -4.23 5.22 23.65
N GLU A 294 -3.06 5.00 23.03
CA GLU A 294 -2.61 5.75 21.86
C GLU A 294 -2.30 4.87 20.63
N GLY A 295 -2.54 3.56 20.70
CA GLY A 295 -2.22 2.61 19.63
C GLY A 295 -2.77 3.01 18.26
N ALA A 296 -4.05 3.39 18.18
CA ALA A 296 -4.70 3.80 16.95
C ALA A 296 -4.08 5.05 16.32
N LYS A 297 -3.69 6.03 17.14
CA LYS A 297 -3.01 7.25 16.71
C LYS A 297 -1.68 6.93 16.03
N TYR A 298 -0.83 6.15 16.69
CA TYR A 298 0.49 5.80 16.14
C TYR A 298 0.39 4.90 14.92
N MET A 299 -0.52 3.94 14.89
CA MET A 299 -0.78 3.13 13.68
C MET A 299 -1.17 3.99 12.48
N SER A 300 -1.96 5.04 12.70
CA SER A 300 -2.31 6.02 11.65
C SER A 300 -1.09 6.81 11.15
N ILE A 301 -0.19 7.22 12.06
CA ILE A 301 1.07 7.91 11.74
C ILE A 301 1.97 6.98 10.88
N PHE A 302 2.06 5.70 11.23
CA PHE A 302 2.79 4.70 10.45
C PHE A 302 2.12 4.39 9.11
N GLY A 303 0.78 4.49 9.02
CA GLY A 303 0.04 4.43 7.76
C GLY A 303 0.49 5.51 6.77
N ILE A 304 0.76 6.73 7.26
CA ILE A 304 1.30 7.81 6.43
C ILE A 304 2.69 7.45 5.87
N ALA A 305 3.57 6.83 6.68
CA ALA A 305 4.89 6.38 6.22
C ALA A 305 4.81 5.36 5.08
N SER A 306 3.71 4.60 5.00
CA SER A 306 3.48 3.64 3.91
C SER A 306 2.82 4.26 2.68
N ALA A 307 1.92 5.24 2.87
CA ALA A 307 1.16 5.84 1.78
C ALA A 307 1.91 6.99 1.07
N LEU A 308 2.66 7.80 1.83
CA LEU A 308 3.36 8.97 1.32
C LEU A 308 4.37 8.64 0.19
N PRO A 309 5.12 7.52 0.23
CA PRO A 309 6.04 7.12 -0.83
C PRO A 309 5.40 7.02 -2.21
N SER A 310 4.14 6.62 -2.32
CA SER A 310 3.43 6.52 -3.60
C SER A 310 3.26 7.87 -4.29
N SER A 311 3.21 8.97 -3.53
CA SER A 311 3.15 10.34 -4.07
C SER A 311 4.54 10.94 -4.26
N VAL A 312 5.50 10.58 -3.42
CA VAL A 312 6.86 11.15 -3.42
C VAL A 312 7.73 10.52 -4.50
N ALA A 313 7.62 9.21 -4.73
CA ALA A 313 8.43 8.52 -5.74
C ALA A 313 8.26 9.10 -7.16
N PRO A 314 7.03 9.34 -7.68
CA PRO A 314 6.84 9.95 -8.99
C PRO A 314 7.35 11.39 -9.10
N LEU A 315 7.47 12.12 -7.97
CA LEU A 315 8.02 13.48 -7.95
C LEU A 315 9.55 13.48 -7.98
N ILE A 316 10.19 12.52 -7.30
CA ILE A 316 11.65 12.45 -7.22
C ILE A 316 12.24 11.78 -8.46
N ALA A 317 11.62 10.73 -8.97
CA ALA A 317 12.18 9.92 -10.04
C ALA A 317 12.52 10.71 -11.32
N PRO A 318 11.69 11.67 -11.82
CA PRO A 318 12.06 12.46 -12.99
C PRO A 318 13.38 13.21 -12.81
N PHE A 319 13.66 13.75 -11.62
CA PHE A 319 14.93 14.42 -11.34
C PHE A 319 16.10 13.44 -11.41
N VAL A 320 15.96 12.23 -10.85
CA VAL A 320 17.00 11.20 -10.92
C VAL A 320 17.21 10.77 -12.37
N LEU A 321 16.15 10.62 -13.16
CA LEU A 321 16.20 10.23 -14.56
C LEU A 321 16.87 11.28 -15.46
N THR A 322 16.93 12.56 -15.06
CA THR A 322 17.59 13.62 -15.84
C THR A 322 19.09 13.74 -15.58
N ILE A 323 19.61 13.22 -14.46
CA ILE A 323 21.00 13.43 -14.02
C ILE A 323 21.99 12.44 -14.68
N GLY A 324 21.54 11.24 -15.09
CA GLY A 324 22.42 10.17 -15.55
C GLY A 324 22.35 9.91 -17.06
N GLY A 325 23.47 9.46 -17.66
CA GLY A 325 23.53 8.99 -19.04
C GLY A 325 22.70 7.72 -19.25
N ASP A 326 22.71 6.80 -18.28
CA ASP A 326 21.82 5.65 -18.18
C ASP A 326 20.78 5.90 -17.08
N LYS A 327 19.64 6.39 -17.51
CA LYS A 327 18.59 6.95 -16.67
C LYS A 327 18.04 5.94 -15.64
N TYR A 328 17.80 4.73 -16.06
CA TYR A 328 17.16 3.70 -15.22
C TYR A 328 18.15 3.02 -14.27
N THR A 329 19.39 2.82 -14.69
CA THR A 329 20.45 2.30 -13.81
C THR A 329 20.62 3.18 -12.58
N LEU A 330 20.72 4.51 -12.79
CA LEU A 330 20.83 5.45 -11.66
C LEU A 330 19.59 5.43 -10.76
N LEU A 331 18.38 5.31 -11.32
CA LEU A 331 17.14 5.24 -10.56
C LEU A 331 17.12 4.02 -9.63
N PHE A 332 17.44 2.82 -10.15
CA PHE A 332 17.45 1.60 -9.34
C PHE A 332 18.61 1.53 -8.36
N LEU A 333 19.76 2.10 -8.68
CA LEU A 333 20.87 2.25 -7.71
C LEU A 333 20.47 3.22 -6.58
N THR A 334 19.77 4.29 -6.91
CA THR A 334 19.20 5.20 -5.88
C THR A 334 18.19 4.45 -5.00
N ALA A 335 17.32 3.63 -5.58
CA ALA A 335 16.40 2.79 -4.81
C ALA A 335 17.15 1.81 -3.90
N ALA A 336 18.25 1.19 -4.38
CA ALA A 336 19.12 0.35 -3.54
C ALA A 336 19.71 1.13 -2.36
N GLY A 337 20.25 2.32 -2.60
CA GLY A 337 20.80 3.19 -1.57
C GLY A 337 19.75 3.60 -0.53
N VAL A 338 18.56 3.99 -1.00
CA VAL A 338 17.41 4.36 -0.15
C VAL A 338 16.98 3.16 0.73
N ALA A 339 16.93 1.94 0.19
CA ALA A 339 16.60 0.74 0.94
C ALA A 339 17.64 0.43 2.03
N VAL A 340 18.94 0.56 1.72
CA VAL A 340 20.04 0.38 2.70
C VAL A 340 19.92 1.41 3.82
N VAL A 341 19.75 2.69 3.48
CA VAL A 341 19.59 3.77 4.47
C VAL A 341 18.36 3.51 5.33
N GLY A 342 17.23 3.09 4.72
CA GLY A 342 16.02 2.72 5.44
C GLY A 342 16.25 1.59 6.46
N GLY A 343 17.00 0.54 6.08
CA GLY A 343 17.42 -0.51 7.00
C GLY A 343 18.33 -0.02 8.13
N LEU A 344 19.31 0.82 7.81
CA LEU A 344 20.25 1.38 8.79
C LEU A 344 19.56 2.34 9.78
N MET A 345 18.50 3.04 9.38
CA MET A 345 17.68 3.87 10.26
C MET A 345 17.05 3.08 11.42
N MET A 346 16.94 1.76 11.30
CA MET A 346 16.45 0.90 12.38
C MET A 346 17.53 0.57 13.45
N ARG A 347 18.81 0.94 13.19
CA ARG A 347 19.91 0.64 14.13
C ARG A 347 19.78 1.35 15.48
N PRO A 348 19.42 2.65 15.56
CA PRO A 348 19.35 3.40 16.82
C PRO A 348 18.20 2.99 17.74
N ILE A 349 17.20 2.24 17.26
CA ILE A 349 16.04 1.82 18.05
C ILE A 349 16.52 0.97 19.24
N ARG A 350 16.22 1.40 20.46
CA ARG A 350 16.67 0.72 21.68
C ARG A 350 15.61 -0.21 22.27
N GLY A 351 14.33 0.05 22.01
CA GLY A 351 13.21 -0.73 22.54
C GLY A 351 13.04 -2.13 21.94
N VAL A 352 13.79 -2.49 20.89
CA VAL A 352 13.63 -3.78 20.16
C VAL A 352 14.99 -4.42 19.95
N ARG A 353 15.06 -5.74 20.18
CA ARG A 353 16.24 -6.58 19.96
C ARG A 353 16.25 -7.28 18.60
#